data_85b10e846a2a59e75de6b475406a8ced
#
_entry.id   85b10e846a2a59e75de6b475406a8ced
#
_cell.length_a   1.000
_cell.length_b   1.000
_cell.length_c   1.000
_cell.angle_alpha   90.00
_cell.angle_beta   90.00
_cell.angle_gamma   90.00
#
_symmetry.space_group_name_H-M   'P 1'
#
loop_
_entity.id
_entity.type
_entity.pdbx_description
1 polymer ?
#
loop_
_entity_poly.entity_id
_entity_poly.type
_entity_poly.pdbx_seq_one_letter_code
_entity_poly.pdbx_strand_id
1 'polypeptide(L)'
;VKSYNPSAGFDQIHAAYEYAAAHHAGQNRKDGSPFVTHPLAVAQIVAEELHLDTESIVAALLHDTIEDTDATHEEISKLFSPTVADLVEGVSKLTRVHYTSKEEEQMENLRKMLMAMAKDIRVILIKISDRLHNMRTMEYQTPEKQKQKSFETMEIYAPIAHRLGMQRMKWELEDLSLKYLDPVGYREIIEALDEKAAEYDGFMSSVHDQITSRLREAGIDATVQARMKHPYSIYRKMYTQNKSLDDVFDLFAFRVIVGTVADCYNVLGIIHDLYKPILGRFKDYIGTPKPNMYQSLHTTVVGESG
;
A
#
# COMPACT_ATOMS: atom_id res chain seq x y z
N VAL A 1 -9.91 0.75 14.99
CA VAL A 1 -11.16 0.04 14.75
C VAL A 1 -12.37 0.88 15.18
N LYS A 2 -12.44 1.39 16.42
CA LYS A 2 -13.62 2.17 16.92
C LYS A 2 -14.05 3.31 16.00
N SER A 3 -13.14 3.94 15.27
CA SER A 3 -13.43 5.10 14.41
C SER A 3 -14.26 4.74 13.18
N TYR A 4 -14.16 3.52 12.65
CA TYR A 4 -14.90 3.09 11.45
C TYR A 4 -15.87 1.93 11.72
N ASN A 5 -15.67 1.15 12.79
CA ASN A 5 -16.55 0.06 13.21
C ASN A 5 -16.73 0.07 14.73
N PRO A 6 -17.63 0.93 15.27
CA PRO A 6 -17.87 1.03 16.70
C PRO A 6 -18.46 -0.26 17.33
N SER A 7 -19.08 -1.11 16.52
CA SER A 7 -19.67 -2.39 16.94
C SER A 7 -18.74 -3.60 16.75
N ALA A 8 -17.46 -3.38 16.46
CA ALA A 8 -16.50 -4.47 16.33
C ALA A 8 -16.42 -5.31 17.60
N GLY A 9 -16.16 -6.60 17.44
CA GLY A 9 -15.96 -7.55 18.53
C GLY A 9 -14.62 -7.36 19.24
N PHE A 10 -14.48 -6.29 20.03
CA PHE A 10 -13.21 -5.95 20.70
C PHE A 10 -12.70 -7.07 21.61
N ASP A 11 -13.61 -7.79 22.29
CA ASP A 11 -13.27 -8.94 23.13
C ASP A 11 -12.66 -10.08 22.32
N GLN A 12 -13.18 -10.33 21.11
CA GLN A 12 -12.60 -11.33 20.19
C GLN A 12 -11.23 -10.93 19.67
N ILE A 13 -11.03 -9.64 19.34
CA ILE A 13 -9.72 -9.12 18.91
C ILE A 13 -8.70 -9.26 20.05
N HIS A 14 -9.09 -8.94 21.29
CA HIS A 14 -8.22 -9.08 22.45
C HIS A 14 -7.88 -10.55 22.72
N ALA A 15 -8.89 -11.43 22.72
CA ALA A 15 -8.69 -12.86 22.90
C ALA A 15 -7.78 -13.47 21.82
N ALA A 16 -7.89 -13.02 20.56
CA ALA A 16 -7.02 -13.46 19.47
C ALA A 16 -5.57 -13.00 19.67
N TYR A 17 -5.36 -11.78 20.17
CA TYR A 17 -4.02 -11.30 20.52
C TYR A 17 -3.40 -12.14 21.65
N GLU A 18 -4.16 -12.41 22.73
CA GLU A 18 -3.68 -13.23 23.85
C GLU A 18 -3.36 -14.65 23.39
N TYR A 19 -4.21 -15.24 22.55
CA TYR A 19 -4.00 -16.57 21.97
C TYR A 19 -2.71 -16.59 21.12
N ALA A 20 -2.53 -15.65 20.22
CA ALA A 20 -1.31 -15.54 19.41
C ALA A 20 -0.06 -15.33 20.28
N ALA A 21 -0.14 -14.47 21.29
CA ALA A 21 0.97 -14.20 22.19
C ALA A 21 1.38 -15.43 23.02
N ALA A 22 0.41 -16.23 23.46
CA ALA A 22 0.66 -17.47 24.20
C ALA A 22 1.30 -18.55 23.29
N HIS A 23 0.82 -18.74 22.06
CA HIS A 23 1.34 -19.75 21.15
C HIS A 23 2.72 -19.41 20.57
N HIS A 24 3.02 -18.10 20.41
CA HIS A 24 4.35 -17.62 20.02
C HIS A 24 5.27 -17.29 21.20
N ALA A 25 4.91 -17.72 22.42
CA ALA A 25 5.73 -17.44 23.60
C ALA A 25 7.15 -18.02 23.45
N GLY A 26 8.17 -17.19 23.70
CA GLY A 26 9.58 -17.57 23.55
C GLY A 26 10.11 -17.55 22.11
N GLN A 27 9.29 -17.30 21.11
CA GLN A 27 9.74 -17.07 19.75
C GLN A 27 10.12 -15.60 19.56
N ASN A 28 11.24 -15.35 18.87
CA ASN A 28 11.70 -14.01 18.54
C ASN A 28 11.87 -13.83 17.04
N ARG A 29 11.65 -12.63 16.58
CA ARG A 29 12.00 -12.18 15.22
C ARG A 29 13.52 -12.01 15.07
N LYS A 30 14.01 -11.79 13.85
CA LYS A 30 15.44 -11.59 13.61
C LYS A 30 15.99 -10.28 14.17
N ASP A 31 15.14 -9.29 14.41
CA ASP A 31 15.48 -8.04 15.11
C ASP A 31 15.56 -8.20 16.65
N GLY A 32 15.24 -9.40 17.16
CA GLY A 32 15.20 -9.71 18.60
C GLY A 32 13.87 -9.41 19.28
N SER A 33 12.90 -8.79 18.61
CA SER A 33 11.58 -8.51 19.17
C SER A 33 10.74 -9.80 19.33
N PRO A 34 9.77 -9.86 20.29
CA PRO A 34 8.85 -10.97 20.40
C PRO A 34 8.09 -11.20 19.10
N PHE A 35 7.90 -12.47 18.69
CA PHE A 35 7.27 -12.81 17.42
C PHE A 35 5.87 -12.21 17.26
N VAL A 36 5.08 -12.13 18.33
CA VAL A 36 3.71 -11.57 18.34
C VAL A 36 3.63 -10.13 17.85
N THR A 37 4.74 -9.38 17.82
CA THR A 37 4.77 -8.01 17.27
C THR A 37 4.46 -8.00 15.77
N HIS A 38 4.78 -9.09 15.04
CA HIS A 38 4.47 -9.22 13.63
C HIS A 38 2.96 -9.36 13.35
N PRO A 39 2.24 -10.38 13.87
CA PRO A 39 0.80 -10.48 13.63
C PRO A 39 0.03 -9.27 14.17
N LEU A 40 0.50 -8.63 15.26
CA LEU A 40 -0.09 -7.39 15.73
C LEU A 40 0.04 -6.26 14.70
N ALA A 41 1.22 -6.07 14.11
CA ALA A 41 1.44 -5.07 13.08
C ALA A 41 0.64 -5.38 11.79
N VAL A 42 0.51 -6.65 11.39
CA VAL A 42 -0.34 -7.07 10.27
C VAL A 42 -1.81 -6.75 10.54
N ALA A 43 -2.30 -7.06 11.74
CA ALA A 43 -3.67 -6.73 12.16
C ALA A 43 -3.91 -5.21 12.19
N GLN A 44 -2.88 -4.43 12.58
CA GLN A 44 -2.95 -2.96 12.54
C GLN A 44 -3.07 -2.44 11.10
N ILE A 45 -2.30 -2.97 10.15
CA ILE A 45 -2.41 -2.63 8.72
C ILE A 45 -3.83 -2.95 8.21
N VAL A 46 -4.35 -4.15 8.53
CA VAL A 46 -5.70 -4.58 8.14
C VAL A 46 -6.77 -3.65 8.69
N ALA A 47 -6.60 -3.18 9.94
CA ALA A 47 -7.54 -2.30 10.60
C ALA A 47 -7.45 -0.83 10.14
N GLU A 48 -6.24 -0.28 10.02
CA GLU A 48 -6.03 1.16 9.81
C GLU A 48 -5.96 1.55 8.33
N GLU A 49 -5.40 0.67 7.49
CA GLU A 49 -5.23 0.96 6.07
C GLU A 49 -6.35 0.36 5.20
N LEU A 50 -6.91 -0.78 5.59
CA LEU A 50 -7.95 -1.48 4.83
C LEU A 50 -9.34 -1.38 5.45
N HIS A 51 -9.47 -0.97 6.71
CA HIS A 51 -10.73 -0.84 7.45
C HIS A 51 -11.61 -2.11 7.38
N LEU A 52 -10.99 -3.31 7.50
CA LEU A 52 -11.71 -4.58 7.41
C LEU A 52 -12.48 -4.90 8.70
N ASP A 53 -13.29 -5.96 8.62
CA ASP A 53 -14.15 -6.43 9.68
C ASP A 53 -13.38 -7.13 10.82
N THR A 54 -14.12 -7.44 11.91
CA THR A 54 -13.55 -8.09 13.08
C THR A 54 -12.90 -9.44 12.74
N GLU A 55 -13.53 -10.27 11.92
CA GLU A 55 -13.00 -11.60 11.56
C GLU A 55 -11.69 -11.50 10.80
N SER A 56 -11.54 -10.51 9.91
CA SER A 56 -10.30 -10.24 9.20
C SER A 56 -9.16 -9.80 10.13
N ILE A 57 -9.47 -8.96 11.14
CA ILE A 57 -8.48 -8.50 12.13
C ILE A 57 -8.05 -9.67 13.01
N VAL A 58 -9.01 -10.49 13.47
CA VAL A 58 -8.75 -11.71 14.26
C VAL A 58 -7.91 -12.70 13.44
N ALA A 59 -8.26 -12.94 12.17
CA ALA A 59 -7.48 -13.80 11.28
C ALA A 59 -6.06 -13.27 11.05
N ALA A 60 -5.89 -11.94 10.95
CA ALA A 60 -4.57 -11.33 10.84
C ALA A 60 -3.72 -11.50 12.09
N LEU A 61 -4.32 -11.47 13.29
CA LEU A 61 -3.62 -11.78 14.55
C LEU A 61 -3.20 -13.24 14.64
N LEU A 62 -3.95 -14.15 14.03
CA LEU A 62 -3.74 -15.59 14.11
C LEU A 62 -3.04 -16.21 12.89
N HIS A 63 -2.69 -15.43 11.85
CA HIS A 63 -2.32 -15.95 10.53
C HIS A 63 -1.13 -16.90 10.51
N ASP A 64 -0.17 -16.74 11.42
CA ASP A 64 1.02 -17.58 11.54
C ASP A 64 0.85 -18.72 12.56
N THR A 65 -0.23 -18.75 13.36
CA THR A 65 -0.37 -19.73 14.46
C THR A 65 -0.45 -21.18 13.96
N ILE A 66 -1.18 -21.45 12.87
CA ILE A 66 -1.27 -22.79 12.28
C ILE A 66 0.05 -23.21 11.61
N GLU A 67 0.83 -22.26 11.10
CA GLU A 67 2.07 -22.55 10.39
C GLU A 67 3.24 -22.76 11.36
N ASP A 68 3.35 -21.94 12.39
CA ASP A 68 4.54 -21.82 13.23
C ASP A 68 4.35 -22.38 14.64
N THR A 69 3.14 -22.88 14.98
CA THR A 69 2.83 -23.46 16.30
C THR A 69 2.03 -24.75 16.18
N ASP A 70 1.57 -25.28 17.31
CA ASP A 70 0.71 -26.47 17.42
C ASP A 70 -0.79 -26.17 17.30
N ALA A 71 -1.17 -24.90 17.05
CA ALA A 71 -2.56 -24.50 16.86
C ALA A 71 -3.20 -25.19 15.66
N THR A 72 -4.45 -25.65 15.82
CA THR A 72 -5.19 -26.35 14.78
C THR A 72 -6.37 -25.55 14.24
N HIS A 73 -6.78 -25.84 13.00
CA HIS A 73 -7.98 -25.25 12.41
C HIS A 73 -9.23 -25.49 13.27
N GLU A 74 -9.38 -26.70 13.81
CA GLU A 74 -10.53 -27.09 14.66
C GLU A 74 -10.56 -26.28 15.95
N GLU A 75 -9.41 -26.02 16.55
CA GLU A 75 -9.30 -25.23 17.77
C GLU A 75 -9.68 -23.77 17.51
N ILE A 76 -9.10 -23.15 16.47
CA ILE A 76 -9.40 -21.76 16.08
C ILE A 76 -10.89 -21.64 15.71
N SER A 77 -11.44 -22.62 15.00
CA SER A 77 -12.87 -22.64 14.63
C SER A 77 -13.81 -22.67 15.84
N LYS A 78 -13.44 -23.39 16.91
CA LYS A 78 -14.24 -23.46 18.14
C LYS A 78 -14.11 -22.19 19.00
N LEU A 79 -12.90 -21.61 19.07
CA LEU A 79 -12.64 -20.45 19.93
C LEU A 79 -13.11 -19.12 19.32
N PHE A 80 -13.04 -18.99 18.01
CA PHE A 80 -13.36 -17.75 17.31
C PHE A 80 -14.52 -17.91 16.34
N SER A 81 -14.30 -18.50 15.19
CA SER A 81 -15.36 -18.89 14.25
C SER A 81 -14.79 -19.80 13.14
N PRO A 82 -15.65 -20.59 12.44
CA PRO A 82 -15.23 -21.31 11.23
C PRO A 82 -14.65 -20.37 10.16
N THR A 83 -15.24 -19.21 9.98
CA THR A 83 -14.75 -18.19 9.01
C THR A 83 -13.33 -17.75 9.34
N VAL A 84 -13.02 -17.45 10.60
CA VAL A 84 -11.67 -17.08 11.03
C VAL A 84 -10.69 -18.23 10.78
N ALA A 85 -11.05 -19.47 11.14
CA ALA A 85 -10.18 -20.62 10.90
C ALA A 85 -9.90 -20.84 9.41
N ASP A 86 -10.90 -20.69 8.54
CA ASP A 86 -10.77 -20.80 7.09
C ASP A 86 -9.88 -19.69 6.51
N LEU A 87 -9.99 -18.47 7.01
CA LEU A 87 -9.11 -17.35 6.62
C LEU A 87 -7.67 -17.64 7.01
N VAL A 88 -7.39 -18.03 8.25
CA VAL A 88 -6.06 -18.36 8.76
C VAL A 88 -5.45 -19.50 7.96
N GLU A 89 -6.18 -20.60 7.74
CA GLU A 89 -5.73 -21.72 6.92
C GLU A 89 -5.47 -21.29 5.47
N GLY A 90 -6.32 -20.42 4.91
CA GLY A 90 -6.14 -19.87 3.57
C GLY A 90 -4.84 -19.10 3.42
N VAL A 91 -4.50 -18.24 4.38
CA VAL A 91 -3.25 -17.49 4.40
C VAL A 91 -2.04 -18.41 4.51
N SER A 92 -2.08 -19.43 5.39
CA SER A 92 -1.00 -20.42 5.60
C SER A 92 -0.76 -21.31 4.37
N LYS A 93 -1.82 -21.78 3.69
CA LYS A 93 -1.71 -22.63 2.50
C LYS A 93 -1.05 -21.94 1.30
N LEU A 94 -1.04 -20.61 1.25
CA LEU A 94 -0.34 -19.85 0.23
C LEU A 94 1.20 -19.95 0.36
N THR A 95 1.71 -20.36 1.52
CA THR A 95 3.13 -20.38 1.86
C THR A 95 3.78 -21.75 1.64
N ARG A 96 3.00 -22.84 1.69
CA ARG A 96 3.55 -24.22 1.76
C ARG A 96 3.62 -24.92 0.39
N VAL A 97 4.74 -24.85 -0.33
CA VAL A 97 5.10 -25.86 -1.36
C VAL A 97 6.61 -25.89 -1.62
N HIS A 98 7.18 -27.08 -1.76
CA HIS A 98 8.52 -27.29 -2.28
C HIS A 98 8.46 -27.45 -3.81
N TYR A 99 9.25 -26.68 -4.54
CA TYR A 99 9.29 -26.67 -6.00
C TYR A 99 10.64 -27.09 -6.53
N THR A 100 10.64 -27.60 -7.77
CA THR A 100 11.84 -28.04 -8.48
C THR A 100 12.52 -26.92 -9.27
N SER A 101 11.77 -25.85 -9.61
CA SER A 101 12.33 -24.64 -10.22
C SER A 101 11.68 -23.36 -9.69
N LYS A 102 12.38 -22.21 -9.83
CA LYS A 102 11.84 -20.89 -9.41
C LYS A 102 10.63 -20.44 -10.24
N GLU A 103 10.62 -20.76 -11.52
CA GLU A 103 9.51 -20.40 -12.43
C GLU A 103 8.23 -21.19 -12.09
N GLU A 104 8.37 -22.48 -11.79
CA GLU A 104 7.25 -23.32 -11.33
C GLU A 104 6.71 -22.85 -9.99
N GLU A 105 7.60 -22.45 -9.06
CA GLU A 105 7.23 -21.88 -7.77
C GLU A 105 6.39 -20.63 -7.93
N GLN A 106 6.81 -19.70 -8.79
CA GLN A 106 6.07 -18.43 -9.02
C GLN A 106 4.70 -18.67 -9.65
N MET A 107 4.61 -19.53 -10.68
CA MET A 107 3.35 -19.82 -11.35
C MET A 107 2.34 -20.49 -10.42
N GLU A 108 2.79 -21.46 -9.61
CA GLU A 108 1.90 -22.17 -8.70
C GLU A 108 1.49 -21.30 -7.51
N ASN A 109 2.39 -20.43 -7.01
CA ASN A 109 2.04 -19.44 -5.99
C ASN A 109 0.98 -18.48 -6.51
N LEU A 110 1.13 -17.96 -7.73
CA LEU A 110 0.11 -17.10 -8.35
C LEU A 110 -1.22 -17.83 -8.52
N ARG A 111 -1.21 -19.08 -9.00
CA ARG A 111 -2.40 -19.91 -9.14
C ARG A 111 -3.12 -20.11 -7.81
N LYS A 112 -2.40 -20.45 -6.73
CA LYS A 112 -2.97 -20.61 -5.39
C LYS A 112 -3.57 -19.32 -4.85
N MET A 113 -2.88 -18.20 -5.05
CA MET A 113 -3.40 -16.89 -4.68
C MET A 113 -4.73 -16.60 -5.39
N LEU A 114 -4.80 -16.86 -6.70
CA LEU A 114 -6.03 -16.70 -7.47
C LEU A 114 -7.16 -17.63 -6.99
N MET A 115 -6.84 -18.88 -6.64
CA MET A 115 -7.80 -19.83 -6.08
C MET A 115 -8.27 -19.43 -4.68
N ALA A 116 -7.39 -18.92 -3.83
CA ALA A 116 -7.76 -18.42 -2.51
C ALA A 116 -8.65 -17.17 -2.62
N MET A 117 -8.31 -16.24 -3.53
CA MET A 117 -9.15 -15.08 -3.83
C MET A 117 -10.57 -15.46 -4.29
N ALA A 118 -10.69 -16.56 -5.04
CA ALA A 118 -11.99 -17.05 -5.50
C ALA A 118 -12.87 -17.59 -4.37
N LYS A 119 -12.28 -18.01 -3.24
CA LYS A 119 -13.00 -18.44 -2.04
C LYS A 119 -13.37 -17.26 -1.16
N ASP A 120 -12.38 -16.49 -0.73
CA ASP A 120 -12.56 -15.30 0.10
C ASP A 120 -11.41 -14.30 -0.18
N ILE A 121 -11.77 -13.13 -0.65
CA ILE A 121 -10.79 -12.07 -0.98
C ILE A 121 -10.00 -11.60 0.24
N ARG A 122 -10.54 -11.75 1.45
CA ARG A 122 -9.89 -11.34 2.69
C ARG A 122 -8.56 -12.07 2.91
N VAL A 123 -8.44 -13.31 2.43
CA VAL A 123 -7.18 -14.08 2.49
C VAL A 123 -6.03 -13.35 1.81
N ILE A 124 -6.25 -12.81 0.60
CA ILE A 124 -5.19 -12.08 -0.11
C ILE A 124 -4.93 -10.69 0.47
N LEU A 125 -5.96 -10.03 1.01
CA LEU A 125 -5.81 -8.75 1.69
C LEU A 125 -4.93 -8.89 2.93
N ILE A 126 -5.13 -9.93 3.75
CA ILE A 126 -4.28 -10.26 4.90
C ILE A 126 -2.87 -10.61 4.42
N LYS A 127 -2.73 -11.41 3.35
CA LYS A 127 -1.40 -11.81 2.83
C LYS A 127 -0.60 -10.65 2.25
N ILE A 128 -1.25 -9.67 1.62
CA ILE A 128 -0.58 -8.43 1.17
C ILE A 128 -0.14 -7.60 2.38
N SER A 129 -0.95 -7.55 3.44
CA SER A 129 -0.60 -6.85 4.68
C SER A 129 0.58 -7.52 5.41
N ASP A 130 0.61 -8.86 5.46
CA ASP A 130 1.75 -9.64 5.93
C ASP A 130 3.01 -9.32 5.12
N ARG A 131 2.92 -9.38 3.79
CA ARG A 131 4.03 -9.05 2.89
C ARG A 131 4.53 -7.63 3.11
N LEU A 132 3.64 -6.66 3.26
CA LEU A 132 4.01 -5.28 3.51
C LEU A 132 4.79 -5.12 4.81
N HIS A 133 4.32 -5.72 5.90
CA HIS A 133 5.05 -5.69 7.17
C HIS A 133 6.41 -6.40 7.07
N ASN A 134 6.48 -7.54 6.39
CA ASN A 134 7.74 -8.24 6.14
C ASN A 134 8.73 -7.39 5.31
N MET A 135 8.24 -6.62 4.34
CA MET A 135 9.07 -5.67 3.57
C MET A 135 9.55 -4.48 4.41
N ARG A 136 8.72 -3.96 5.32
CA ARG A 136 9.09 -2.89 6.27
C ARG A 136 10.22 -3.31 7.23
N THR A 137 10.34 -4.61 7.52
CA THR A 137 11.36 -5.19 8.43
C THR A 137 12.43 -6.00 7.69
N MET A 138 12.58 -5.80 6.38
CA MET A 138 13.46 -6.61 5.53
C MET A 138 14.96 -6.39 5.80
N GLU A 139 15.33 -5.30 6.44
CA GLU A 139 16.71 -4.95 6.77
C GLU A 139 17.41 -6.00 7.68
N TYR A 140 16.64 -6.72 8.50
CA TYR A 140 17.16 -7.78 9.37
C TYR A 140 17.35 -9.13 8.67
N GLN A 141 17.03 -9.24 7.38
CA GLN A 141 17.22 -10.47 6.60
C GLN A 141 18.58 -10.51 5.89
N THR A 142 19.01 -11.72 5.48
CA THR A 142 20.23 -11.84 4.69
C THR A 142 20.08 -11.20 3.30
N PRO A 143 21.17 -10.72 2.67
CA PRO A 143 21.11 -10.08 1.36
C PRO A 143 20.44 -10.95 0.28
N GLU A 144 20.62 -12.27 0.32
CA GLU A 144 19.98 -13.20 -0.61
C GLU A 144 18.46 -13.22 -0.43
N LYS A 145 17.99 -13.28 0.85
CA LYS A 145 16.56 -13.23 1.16
C LYS A 145 15.94 -11.87 0.85
N GLN A 146 16.69 -10.79 1.10
CA GLN A 146 16.25 -9.43 0.74
C GLN A 146 15.95 -9.34 -0.76
N LYS A 147 16.88 -9.78 -1.61
CA LYS A 147 16.70 -9.78 -3.07
C LYS A 147 15.57 -10.71 -3.52
N GLN A 148 15.54 -11.95 -3.01
CA GLN A 148 14.51 -12.93 -3.36
C GLN A 148 13.12 -12.42 -3.02
N LYS A 149 12.90 -11.93 -1.78
CA LYS A 149 11.60 -11.47 -1.32
C LYS A 149 11.17 -10.16 -1.99
N SER A 150 12.12 -9.26 -2.29
CA SER A 150 11.85 -8.05 -3.05
C SER A 150 11.44 -8.36 -4.49
N PHE A 151 12.11 -9.30 -5.15
CA PHE A 151 11.75 -9.75 -6.48
C PHE A 151 10.34 -10.37 -6.52
N GLU A 152 10.05 -11.31 -5.60
CA GLU A 152 8.72 -11.90 -5.46
C GLU A 152 7.64 -10.83 -5.20
N THR A 153 7.96 -9.81 -4.40
CA THR A 153 7.05 -8.70 -4.09
C THR A 153 6.73 -7.88 -5.34
N MET A 154 7.74 -7.58 -6.16
CA MET A 154 7.56 -6.81 -7.40
C MET A 154 6.77 -7.58 -8.47
N GLU A 155 7.03 -8.88 -8.61
CA GLU A 155 6.43 -9.69 -9.67
C GLU A 155 5.01 -10.16 -9.33
N ILE A 156 4.68 -10.33 -8.05
CA ILE A 156 3.41 -10.94 -7.63
C ILE A 156 2.57 -9.98 -6.81
N TYR A 157 3.07 -9.52 -5.65
CA TYR A 157 2.23 -8.80 -4.67
C TYR A 157 1.87 -7.38 -5.09
N ALA A 158 2.82 -6.62 -5.65
CA ALA A 158 2.55 -5.26 -6.10
C ALA A 158 1.56 -5.23 -7.30
N PRO A 159 1.64 -6.11 -8.32
CA PRO A 159 0.62 -6.24 -9.34
C PRO A 159 -0.77 -6.62 -8.83
N ILE A 160 -0.86 -7.53 -7.85
CA ILE A 160 -2.14 -7.91 -7.23
C ILE A 160 -2.72 -6.72 -6.46
N ALA A 161 -1.93 -6.06 -5.62
CA ALA A 161 -2.35 -4.85 -4.91
C ALA A 161 -2.86 -3.76 -5.89
N HIS A 162 -2.19 -3.60 -7.03
CA HIS A 162 -2.64 -2.69 -8.09
C HIS A 162 -4.02 -3.06 -8.66
N ARG A 163 -4.24 -4.34 -8.98
CA ARG A 163 -5.52 -4.83 -9.52
C ARG A 163 -6.66 -4.70 -8.52
N LEU A 164 -6.37 -4.87 -7.23
CA LEU A 164 -7.33 -4.70 -6.14
C LEU A 164 -7.55 -3.22 -5.75
N GLY A 165 -6.91 -2.26 -6.43
CA GLY A 165 -7.06 -0.84 -6.14
C GLY A 165 -6.29 -0.34 -4.90
N MET A 166 -5.48 -1.18 -4.27
CA MET A 166 -4.68 -0.89 -3.07
C MET A 166 -3.44 -0.07 -3.41
N GLN A 167 -3.64 1.13 -3.96
CA GLN A 167 -2.57 1.93 -4.57
C GLN A 167 -1.48 2.33 -3.58
N ARG A 168 -1.85 2.67 -2.33
CA ARG A 168 -0.90 3.06 -1.29
C ARG A 168 0.05 1.89 -0.95
N MET A 169 -0.50 0.72 -0.69
CA MET A 169 0.29 -0.48 -0.41
C MET A 169 1.15 -0.89 -1.60
N LYS A 170 0.60 -0.83 -2.82
CA LYS A 170 1.35 -1.09 -4.05
C LYS A 170 2.60 -0.21 -4.14
N TRP A 171 2.46 1.10 -3.96
CA TRP A 171 3.60 2.01 -4.04
C TRP A 171 4.64 1.73 -2.96
N GLU A 172 4.21 1.50 -1.73
CA GLU A 172 5.11 1.19 -0.64
C GLU A 172 5.85 -0.15 -0.87
N LEU A 173 5.15 -1.18 -1.35
CA LEU A 173 5.77 -2.46 -1.74
C LEU A 173 6.81 -2.28 -2.84
N GLU A 174 6.52 -1.47 -3.85
CA GLU A 174 7.44 -1.17 -4.95
C GLU A 174 8.68 -0.39 -4.45
N ASP A 175 8.49 0.65 -3.64
CA ASP A 175 9.58 1.47 -3.11
C ASP A 175 10.49 0.67 -2.18
N LEU A 176 9.92 -0.12 -1.25
CA LEU A 176 10.65 -1.01 -0.37
C LEU A 176 11.42 -2.09 -1.13
N SER A 177 10.84 -2.62 -2.20
CA SER A 177 11.51 -3.63 -3.03
C SER A 177 12.67 -3.04 -3.83
N LEU A 178 12.51 -1.85 -4.40
CA LEU A 178 13.57 -1.15 -5.13
C LEU A 178 14.83 -0.96 -4.27
N LYS A 179 14.66 -0.61 -3.00
CA LYS A 179 15.75 -0.43 -2.02
C LYS A 179 16.72 -1.63 -1.98
N TYR A 180 16.23 -2.86 -2.20
CA TYR A 180 17.04 -4.07 -2.14
C TYR A 180 17.38 -4.65 -3.51
N LEU A 181 16.60 -4.35 -4.56
CA LEU A 181 16.85 -4.81 -5.92
C LEU A 181 17.91 -3.96 -6.62
N ASP A 182 17.83 -2.64 -6.46
CA ASP A 182 18.81 -1.68 -6.96
C ASP A 182 19.10 -0.59 -5.91
N PRO A 183 19.95 -0.89 -4.91
CA PRO A 183 20.27 0.05 -3.84
C PRO A 183 20.96 1.34 -4.34
N VAL A 184 21.68 1.27 -5.47
CA VAL A 184 22.38 2.43 -6.05
C VAL A 184 21.35 3.37 -6.66
N GLY A 185 20.52 2.87 -7.58
CA GLY A 185 19.48 3.66 -8.22
C GLY A 185 18.43 4.18 -7.22
N TYR A 186 18.10 3.41 -6.19
CA TYR A 186 17.24 3.87 -5.11
C TYR A 186 17.84 5.08 -4.38
N ARG A 187 19.12 5.01 -3.99
CA ARG A 187 19.81 6.08 -3.28
C ARG A 187 19.92 7.35 -4.11
N GLU A 188 20.32 7.23 -5.37
CA GLU A 188 20.40 8.37 -6.30
C GLU A 188 19.06 9.11 -6.39
N ILE A 189 17.95 8.38 -6.47
CA ILE A 189 16.62 8.98 -6.53
C ILE A 189 16.24 9.65 -5.21
N ILE A 190 16.51 9.02 -4.05
CA ILE A 190 16.19 9.60 -2.74
C ILE A 190 17.00 10.87 -2.52
N GLU A 191 18.31 10.85 -2.76
CA GLU A 191 19.18 12.03 -2.62
C GLU A 191 18.70 13.19 -3.52
N ALA A 192 18.38 12.90 -4.77
CA ALA A 192 17.88 13.90 -5.71
C ALA A 192 16.48 14.43 -5.34
N LEU A 193 15.62 13.60 -4.75
CA LEU A 193 14.31 14.03 -4.23
C LEU A 193 14.45 14.91 -2.99
N ASP A 194 15.38 14.58 -2.08
CA ASP A 194 15.62 15.36 -0.87
C ASP A 194 16.19 16.74 -1.21
N GLU A 195 17.13 16.83 -2.16
CA GLU A 195 17.64 18.10 -2.67
C GLU A 195 16.52 18.97 -3.27
N LYS A 196 15.70 18.37 -4.16
CA LYS A 196 14.57 19.09 -4.76
C LYS A 196 13.49 19.43 -3.72
N ALA A 197 13.20 18.58 -2.76
CA ALA A 197 12.26 18.87 -1.70
C ALA A 197 12.68 20.09 -0.88
N ALA A 198 13.96 20.19 -0.53
CA ALA A 198 14.51 21.35 0.18
C ALA A 198 14.42 22.64 -0.65
N GLU A 199 14.66 22.56 -1.98
CA GLU A 199 14.52 23.67 -2.91
C GLU A 199 13.07 24.16 -3.05
N TYR A 200 12.11 23.24 -3.09
CA TYR A 200 10.70 23.54 -3.37
C TYR A 200 9.79 23.66 -2.14
N ASP A 201 10.28 23.49 -0.92
CA ASP A 201 9.45 23.47 0.30
C ASP A 201 8.64 24.79 0.47
N GLY A 202 9.30 25.92 0.36
CA GLY A 202 8.63 27.23 0.41
C GLY A 202 7.65 27.47 -0.74
N PHE A 203 7.99 26.99 -1.94
CA PHE A 203 7.12 27.08 -3.11
C PHE A 203 5.86 26.20 -2.94
N MET A 204 6.03 24.97 -2.49
CA MET A 204 4.92 24.04 -2.27
C MET A 204 3.95 24.57 -1.20
N SER A 205 4.45 25.16 -0.12
CA SER A 205 3.62 25.80 0.90
C SER A 205 2.84 26.97 0.32
N SER A 206 3.50 27.85 -0.46
CA SER A 206 2.85 28.99 -1.10
C SER A 206 1.72 28.56 -2.06
N VAL A 207 1.98 27.56 -2.91
CA VAL A 207 0.96 27.03 -3.84
C VAL A 207 -0.20 26.39 -3.09
N HIS A 208 0.07 25.62 -2.02
CA HIS A 208 -0.95 25.03 -1.17
C HIS A 208 -1.88 26.11 -0.60
N ASP A 209 -1.31 27.19 -0.06
CA ASP A 209 -2.07 28.27 0.57
C ASP A 209 -2.88 29.07 -0.46
N GLN A 210 -2.30 29.33 -1.64
CA GLN A 210 -3.05 29.98 -2.73
C GLN A 210 -4.25 29.15 -3.18
N ILE A 211 -4.06 27.86 -3.43
CA ILE A 211 -5.16 26.96 -3.83
C ILE A 211 -6.22 26.93 -2.74
N THR A 212 -5.82 26.73 -1.48
CA THR A 212 -6.75 26.63 -0.34
C THR A 212 -7.55 27.92 -0.14
N SER A 213 -6.91 29.08 -0.28
CA SER A 213 -7.58 30.40 -0.18
C SER A 213 -8.62 30.58 -1.27
N ARG A 214 -8.26 30.30 -2.52
CA ARG A 214 -9.15 30.47 -3.67
C ARG A 214 -10.35 29.50 -3.61
N LEU A 215 -10.15 28.27 -3.16
CA LEU A 215 -11.25 27.32 -2.97
C LEU A 215 -12.20 27.77 -1.86
N ARG A 216 -11.68 28.30 -0.76
CA ARG A 216 -12.50 28.87 0.33
C ARG A 216 -13.28 30.09 -0.13
N GLU A 217 -12.69 31.01 -0.88
CA GLU A 217 -13.34 32.19 -1.47
C GLU A 217 -14.48 31.78 -2.41
N ALA A 218 -14.32 30.68 -3.14
CA ALA A 218 -15.34 30.11 -4.02
C ALA A 218 -16.41 29.30 -3.27
N GLY A 219 -16.31 29.14 -1.95
CA GLY A 219 -17.26 28.38 -1.13
C GLY A 219 -17.19 26.87 -1.34
N ILE A 220 -16.05 26.35 -1.86
CA ILE A 220 -15.85 24.92 -2.09
C ILE A 220 -15.16 24.31 -0.87
N ASP A 221 -15.82 23.36 -0.23
CA ASP A 221 -15.23 22.55 0.83
C ASP A 221 -14.31 21.49 0.22
N ALA A 222 -13.01 21.64 0.47
CA ALA A 222 -11.98 20.82 -0.16
C ALA A 222 -10.81 20.56 0.78
N THR A 223 -10.22 19.36 0.65
CA THR A 223 -8.95 19.02 1.28
C THR A 223 -7.85 19.07 0.23
N VAL A 224 -6.88 19.99 0.41
CA VAL A 224 -5.72 20.10 -0.45
C VAL A 224 -4.55 19.32 0.17
N GLN A 225 -3.96 18.41 -0.58
CA GLN A 225 -2.84 17.59 -0.15
C GLN A 225 -1.67 17.73 -1.12
N ALA A 226 -0.51 18.13 -0.61
CA ALA A 226 0.73 18.04 -1.36
C ALA A 226 1.18 16.57 -1.45
N ARG A 227 1.71 16.17 -2.59
CA ARG A 227 2.16 14.82 -2.84
C ARG A 227 3.48 14.82 -3.62
N MET A 228 4.46 14.11 -3.09
CA MET A 228 5.67 13.75 -3.83
C MET A 228 5.46 12.42 -4.56
N LYS A 229 6.05 12.30 -5.74
CA LYS A 229 5.99 11.07 -6.52
C LYS A 229 6.85 10.00 -5.88
N HIS A 230 6.33 8.75 -5.92
CA HIS A 230 7.01 7.59 -5.35
C HIS A 230 8.34 7.28 -6.06
N PRO A 231 9.40 6.93 -5.32
CA PRO A 231 10.72 6.64 -5.85
C PRO A 231 10.71 5.62 -7.00
N TYR A 232 10.01 4.49 -6.87
CA TYR A 232 9.93 3.50 -7.94
C TYR A 232 9.26 4.04 -9.21
N SER A 233 8.27 4.93 -9.08
CA SER A 233 7.62 5.55 -10.24
C SER A 233 8.57 6.47 -11.01
N ILE A 234 9.52 7.11 -10.31
CA ILE A 234 10.59 7.93 -10.91
C ILE A 234 11.62 7.00 -11.53
N TYR A 235 12.13 6.01 -10.78
CA TYR A 235 13.05 4.98 -11.23
C TYR A 235 12.62 4.40 -12.58
N ARG A 236 11.36 3.95 -12.67
CA ARG A 236 10.81 3.39 -13.90
C ARG A 236 10.83 4.37 -15.06
N LYS A 237 10.56 5.67 -14.84
CA LYS A 237 10.63 6.68 -15.91
C LYS A 237 12.07 6.95 -16.36
N MET A 238 12.99 7.02 -15.44
CA MET A 238 14.41 7.26 -15.74
C MET A 238 15.02 6.07 -16.49
N TYR A 239 14.92 4.88 -15.93
CA TYR A 239 15.62 3.69 -16.44
C TYR A 239 14.90 2.95 -17.56
N THR A 240 13.55 2.98 -17.63
CA THR A 240 12.81 2.32 -18.73
C THR A 240 12.45 3.26 -19.87
N GLN A 241 12.37 4.59 -19.64
CA GLN A 241 12.03 5.60 -20.65
C GLN A 241 13.22 6.51 -20.98
N ASN A 242 14.40 6.23 -20.42
CA ASN A 242 15.66 6.97 -20.63
C ASN A 242 15.49 8.49 -20.41
N LYS A 243 14.79 8.91 -19.35
CA LYS A 243 14.54 10.29 -18.97
C LYS A 243 15.50 10.70 -17.85
N SER A 244 15.96 11.95 -17.89
CA SER A 244 16.61 12.56 -16.72
C SER A 244 15.57 12.87 -15.63
N LEU A 245 16.02 13.09 -14.40
CA LEU A 245 15.12 13.51 -13.33
C LEU A 245 14.41 14.84 -13.66
N ASP A 246 15.13 15.77 -14.31
CA ASP A 246 14.59 17.06 -14.73
C ASP A 246 13.49 16.95 -15.81
N ASP A 247 13.48 15.84 -16.58
CA ASP A 247 12.39 15.52 -17.52
C ASP A 247 11.15 14.93 -16.85
N VAL A 248 11.19 14.66 -15.53
CA VAL A 248 10.07 14.14 -14.75
C VAL A 248 9.31 15.32 -14.14
N PHE A 249 8.55 16.05 -14.96
CA PHE A 249 7.77 17.24 -14.59
C PHE A 249 6.71 17.05 -13.51
N ASP A 250 6.43 15.82 -13.08
CA ASP A 250 5.40 15.48 -12.11
C ASP A 250 5.99 14.91 -10.79
N LEU A 251 7.15 15.45 -10.38
CA LEU A 251 7.78 15.09 -9.09
C LEU A 251 6.91 15.52 -7.91
N PHE A 252 6.32 16.70 -8.02
CA PHE A 252 5.42 17.29 -7.04
C PHE A 252 4.03 17.43 -7.65
N ALA A 253 3.00 17.15 -6.88
CA ALA A 253 1.63 17.28 -7.30
C ALA A 253 0.75 17.69 -6.11
N PHE A 254 -0.37 18.34 -6.41
CA PHE A 254 -1.44 18.56 -5.45
C PHE A 254 -2.61 17.64 -5.77
N ARG A 255 -3.22 17.14 -4.73
CA ARG A 255 -4.50 16.44 -4.79
C ARG A 255 -5.53 17.28 -4.07
N VAL A 256 -6.60 17.63 -4.76
CA VAL A 256 -7.74 18.31 -4.19
C VAL A 256 -8.89 17.31 -4.09
N ILE A 257 -9.37 17.06 -2.89
CA ILE A 257 -10.47 16.14 -2.60
C ILE A 257 -11.69 16.98 -2.29
N VAL A 258 -12.78 16.71 -2.99
CA VAL A 258 -14.06 17.44 -2.88
C VAL A 258 -15.23 16.48 -2.75
N GLY A 259 -16.37 16.99 -2.31
CA GLY A 259 -17.57 16.19 -2.03
C GLY A 259 -18.36 15.75 -3.26
N THR A 260 -18.29 16.51 -4.38
CA THR A 260 -19.11 16.26 -5.57
C THR A 260 -18.31 16.28 -6.87
N VAL A 261 -18.86 15.63 -7.90
CA VAL A 261 -18.30 15.67 -9.27
C VAL A 261 -18.32 17.09 -9.84
N ALA A 262 -19.38 17.85 -9.56
CA ALA A 262 -19.46 19.24 -10.02
C ALA A 262 -18.32 20.08 -9.44
N ASP A 263 -17.99 19.88 -8.16
CA ASP A 263 -16.87 20.57 -7.52
C ASP A 263 -15.53 20.18 -8.13
N CYS A 264 -15.33 18.95 -8.63
CA CYS A 264 -14.12 18.59 -9.36
C CYS A 264 -13.89 19.50 -10.58
N TYR A 265 -14.94 19.77 -11.37
CA TYR A 265 -14.83 20.65 -12.53
C TYR A 265 -14.71 22.13 -12.13
N ASN A 266 -15.37 22.56 -11.06
CA ASN A 266 -15.21 23.91 -10.51
C ASN A 266 -13.78 24.16 -10.05
N VAL A 267 -13.20 23.21 -9.32
CA VAL A 267 -11.80 23.26 -8.89
C VAL A 267 -10.85 23.30 -10.09
N LEU A 268 -11.10 22.51 -11.14
CA LEU A 268 -10.28 22.56 -12.36
C LEU A 268 -10.28 23.97 -12.96
N GLY A 269 -11.46 24.62 -13.04
CA GLY A 269 -11.58 25.98 -13.54
C GLY A 269 -10.77 26.99 -12.71
N ILE A 270 -10.85 26.89 -11.37
CA ILE A 270 -10.08 27.73 -10.44
C ILE A 270 -8.58 27.52 -10.61
N ILE A 271 -8.12 26.25 -10.73
CA ILE A 271 -6.70 25.95 -10.95
C ILE A 271 -6.20 26.51 -12.27
N HIS A 272 -7.00 26.43 -13.33
CA HIS A 272 -6.63 27.00 -14.65
C HIS A 272 -6.70 28.52 -14.71
N ASP A 273 -7.45 29.16 -13.81
CA ASP A 273 -7.44 30.62 -13.61
C ASP A 273 -6.16 31.07 -12.86
N LEU A 274 -5.73 30.29 -11.86
CA LEU A 274 -4.51 30.56 -11.10
C LEU A 274 -3.23 30.26 -11.89
N TYR A 275 -3.22 29.19 -12.67
CA TYR A 275 -2.02 28.67 -13.33
C TYR A 275 -2.32 28.26 -14.76
N LYS A 276 -1.38 28.57 -15.66
CA LYS A 276 -1.51 28.24 -17.09
C LYS A 276 -1.41 26.74 -17.35
N PRO A 277 -2.44 26.08 -17.91
CA PRO A 277 -2.37 24.64 -18.20
C PRO A 277 -1.43 24.35 -19.38
N ILE A 278 -0.75 23.18 -19.29
CA ILE A 278 0.08 22.65 -20.38
C ILE A 278 -0.83 21.87 -21.35
N LEU A 279 -0.82 22.27 -22.62
CA LEU A 279 -1.61 21.63 -23.67
C LEU A 279 -1.29 20.12 -23.78
N GLY A 280 -2.33 19.30 -23.98
CA GLY A 280 -2.22 17.85 -24.13
C GLY A 280 -1.93 17.09 -22.83
N ARG A 281 -1.86 17.78 -21.68
CA ARG A 281 -1.62 17.16 -20.37
C ARG A 281 -2.87 17.04 -19.48
N PHE A 282 -4.01 17.45 -19.98
CA PHE A 282 -5.29 17.27 -19.32
C PHE A 282 -5.87 15.87 -19.59
N LYS A 283 -6.40 15.23 -18.53
CA LYS A 283 -7.09 13.93 -18.65
C LYS A 283 -8.35 13.94 -17.78
N ASP A 284 -9.47 13.67 -18.42
CA ASP A 284 -10.77 13.53 -17.76
C ASP A 284 -11.09 12.04 -17.58
N TYR A 285 -10.84 11.55 -16.37
CA TYR A 285 -11.21 10.20 -15.96
C TYR A 285 -12.56 10.14 -15.22
N ILE A 286 -13.30 11.27 -15.16
CA ILE A 286 -14.69 11.29 -14.71
C ILE A 286 -15.59 10.98 -15.89
N GLY A 287 -15.42 11.73 -16.99
CA GLY A 287 -16.18 11.50 -18.23
C GLY A 287 -15.81 10.17 -18.90
N THR A 288 -14.54 9.73 -18.78
CA THR A 288 -14.06 8.45 -19.32
C THR A 288 -13.30 7.69 -18.25
N PRO A 289 -14.00 6.96 -17.34
CA PRO A 289 -13.37 6.22 -16.25
C PRO A 289 -12.39 5.16 -16.73
N LYS A 290 -11.35 4.89 -15.92
CA LYS A 290 -10.46 3.77 -16.19
C LYS A 290 -11.16 2.42 -15.99
N PRO A 291 -10.64 1.31 -16.56
CA PRO A 291 -11.23 -0.03 -16.39
C PRO A 291 -11.39 -0.47 -14.93
N ASN A 292 -10.60 0.09 -14.01
CA ASN A 292 -10.69 -0.16 -12.57
C ASN A 292 -11.63 0.82 -11.85
N MET A 293 -12.52 1.51 -12.57
CA MET A 293 -13.48 2.50 -12.05
C MET A 293 -12.86 3.74 -11.40
N TYR A 294 -11.54 3.96 -11.58
CA TYR A 294 -10.90 5.18 -11.08
C TYR A 294 -11.43 6.41 -11.82
N GLN A 295 -11.88 7.39 -11.04
CA GLN A 295 -12.40 8.68 -11.51
C GLN A 295 -11.58 9.83 -10.90
N SER A 296 -11.14 10.76 -11.72
CA SER A 296 -10.45 11.98 -11.32
C SER A 296 -10.21 12.88 -12.53
N LEU A 297 -9.98 14.17 -12.30
CA LEU A 297 -9.43 15.09 -13.28
C LEU A 297 -7.93 15.23 -13.03
N HIS A 298 -7.12 15.14 -14.07
CA HIS A 298 -5.69 15.38 -14.00
C HIS A 298 -5.31 16.50 -14.94
N THR A 299 -4.63 17.50 -14.43
CA THR A 299 -4.05 18.58 -15.23
C THR A 299 -2.60 18.84 -14.83
N THR A 300 -1.82 19.35 -15.73
CA THR A 300 -0.46 19.84 -15.46
C THR A 300 -0.45 21.31 -15.79
N VAL A 301 0.01 22.11 -14.85
CA VAL A 301 0.05 23.58 -14.95
C VAL A 301 1.48 24.10 -14.74
N VAL A 302 1.74 25.31 -15.21
CA VAL A 302 3.02 26.00 -15.01
C VAL A 302 2.88 26.94 -13.83
N GLY A 303 3.79 26.86 -12.86
CA GLY A 303 3.85 27.79 -11.74
C GLY A 303 4.49 29.13 -12.13
N GLU A 304 4.55 30.07 -11.18
CA GLU A 304 5.14 31.40 -11.41
C GLU A 304 6.65 31.34 -11.69
N SER A 305 7.31 30.29 -11.22
CA SER A 305 8.75 30.07 -11.40
C SER A 305 9.13 29.06 -12.50
N GLY A 306 8.14 28.58 -13.28
CA GLY A 306 8.33 27.60 -14.36
C GLY A 306 7.79 26.22 -14.04
#